data_ef8cb347efad651c860db9612ae038ee
#
_entry.id   ef8cb347efad651c860db9612ae038ee
#
_cell.length_a   1.000
_cell.length_b   1.000
_cell.length_c   1.000
_cell.angle_alpha   90.00
_cell.angle_beta   90.00
_cell.angle_gamma   90.00
#
_symmetry.space_group_name_H-M   'P 1'
#
loop_
_entity.id
_entity.type
_entity.pdbx_description
1 polymer ?
#
loop_
_entity_poly.entity_id
_entity_poly.type
_entity_poly.pdbx_seq_one_letter_code
_entity_poly.pdbx_strand_id
1 'polypeptide(L)'
;MLSALFIVAATLIYTDNLATKLAKEEKQKVAQIANVYHYIATATDITDYGFFVELIQANTTVPIISTDNEGHIGAHLNLDTAKVVADSTYLPRCLEDMKDYAEPIKLEISSGIYQYVYYKHSILYQQLLYYPYVQLLIIAAFLIVAYTLF
;
A
#
# COMPACT_ATOMS: atom_id res chain seq x y z
N MET A 1 -37.23 -7.52 -1.48
CA MET A 1 -36.14 -8.18 -0.75
C MET A 1 -35.10 -8.84 -1.66
N LEU A 2 -35.48 -9.60 -2.68
CA LEU A 2 -34.54 -10.21 -3.66
C LEU A 2 -33.64 -9.20 -4.39
N SER A 3 -34.18 -8.04 -4.77
CA SER A 3 -33.41 -6.98 -5.45
C SER A 3 -32.29 -6.39 -4.58
N ALA A 4 -32.56 -6.19 -3.28
CA ALA A 4 -31.54 -5.68 -2.35
C ALA A 4 -30.41 -6.70 -2.15
N LEU A 5 -30.73 -8.00 -2.04
CA LEU A 5 -29.74 -9.08 -1.94
C LEU A 5 -28.88 -9.17 -3.21
N PHE A 6 -29.49 -8.99 -4.38
CA PHE A 6 -28.77 -9.00 -5.65
C PHE A 6 -27.81 -7.81 -5.77
N ILE A 7 -28.22 -6.61 -5.35
CA ILE A 7 -27.37 -5.42 -5.36
C ILE A 7 -26.16 -5.63 -4.42
N VAL A 8 -26.38 -6.15 -3.21
CA VAL A 8 -25.29 -6.42 -2.26
C VAL A 8 -24.32 -7.44 -2.84
N ALA A 9 -24.81 -8.55 -3.39
CA ALA A 9 -23.94 -9.57 -4.00
C ALA A 9 -23.13 -9.03 -5.16
N ALA A 10 -23.77 -8.26 -6.05
CA ALA A 10 -23.08 -7.63 -7.19
C ALA A 10 -22.01 -6.63 -6.73
N THR A 11 -22.29 -5.82 -5.69
CA THR A 11 -21.34 -4.87 -5.13
C THR A 11 -20.14 -5.58 -4.49
N LEU A 12 -20.38 -6.67 -3.73
CA LEU A 12 -19.30 -7.46 -3.14
C LEU A 12 -18.36 -8.02 -4.20
N ILE A 13 -18.90 -8.66 -5.24
CA ILE A 13 -18.11 -9.22 -6.34
C ILE A 13 -17.32 -8.12 -7.06
N TYR A 14 -17.97 -6.98 -7.34
CA TYR A 14 -17.30 -5.86 -8.02
C TYR A 14 -16.17 -5.27 -7.16
N THR A 15 -16.42 -5.07 -5.87
CA THR A 15 -15.42 -4.51 -4.94
C THR A 15 -14.22 -5.45 -4.77
N ASP A 16 -14.45 -6.76 -4.67
CA ASP A 16 -13.39 -7.76 -4.56
C ASP A 16 -12.49 -7.77 -5.83
N ASN A 17 -13.11 -7.76 -7.01
CA ASN A 17 -12.37 -7.65 -8.27
C ASN A 17 -11.56 -6.36 -8.37
N LEU A 18 -12.12 -5.24 -7.92
CA LEU A 18 -11.44 -3.95 -7.93
C LEU A 18 -10.29 -3.91 -6.93
N ALA A 19 -10.48 -4.47 -5.72
CA ALA A 19 -9.43 -4.60 -4.71
C ALA A 19 -8.26 -5.47 -5.22
N THR A 20 -8.56 -6.61 -5.84
CA THR A 20 -7.53 -7.49 -6.43
C THR A 20 -6.74 -6.77 -7.53
N LYS A 21 -7.43 -6.02 -8.39
CA LYS A 21 -6.77 -5.23 -9.45
C LYS A 21 -5.88 -4.14 -8.87
N LEU A 22 -6.37 -3.40 -7.86
CA LEU A 22 -5.62 -2.36 -7.19
C LEU A 22 -4.38 -2.93 -6.49
N ALA A 23 -4.51 -4.05 -5.78
CA ALA A 23 -3.38 -4.74 -5.15
C ALA A 23 -2.28 -5.11 -6.15
N LYS A 24 -2.67 -5.58 -7.34
CA LYS A 24 -1.73 -5.90 -8.41
C LYS A 24 -1.02 -4.65 -8.94
N GLU A 25 -1.75 -3.56 -9.14
CA GLU A 25 -1.18 -2.29 -9.60
C GLU A 25 -0.23 -1.70 -8.55
N GLU A 26 -0.57 -1.75 -7.27
CA GLU A 26 0.30 -1.32 -6.17
C GLU A 26 1.59 -2.13 -6.13
N LYS A 27 1.51 -3.46 -6.23
CA LYS A 27 2.70 -4.33 -6.30
C LYS A 27 3.60 -4.00 -7.49
N GLN A 28 3.02 -3.71 -8.65
CA GLN A 28 3.78 -3.30 -9.84
C GLN A 28 4.48 -1.96 -9.63
N LYS A 29 3.82 -0.97 -9.02
CA LYS A 29 4.43 0.32 -8.68
C LYS A 29 5.62 0.15 -7.72
N VAL A 30 5.45 -0.66 -6.67
CA VAL A 30 6.54 -0.94 -5.73
C VAL A 30 7.72 -1.61 -6.42
N ALA A 31 7.47 -2.58 -7.31
CA ALA A 31 8.52 -3.24 -8.08
C ALA A 31 9.26 -2.25 -9.01
N GLN A 32 8.56 -1.30 -9.62
CA GLN A 32 9.19 -0.25 -10.42
C GLN A 32 10.09 0.64 -9.56
N ILE A 33 9.63 1.08 -8.39
CA ILE A 33 10.43 1.89 -7.45
C ILE A 33 11.64 1.10 -6.96
N ALA A 34 11.47 -0.18 -6.64
CA ALA A 34 12.58 -1.05 -6.26
C ALA A 34 13.64 -1.13 -7.36
N ASN A 35 13.23 -1.27 -8.62
CA ASN A 35 14.16 -1.26 -9.76
C ASN A 35 14.87 0.09 -9.91
N VAL A 36 14.20 1.20 -9.63
CA VAL A 36 14.83 2.54 -9.63
C VAL A 36 15.88 2.64 -8.53
N TYR A 37 15.58 2.19 -7.31
CA TYR A 37 16.56 2.14 -6.22
C TYR A 37 17.77 1.29 -6.59
N HIS A 38 17.52 0.11 -7.17
CA HIS A 38 18.61 -0.77 -7.64
C HIS A 38 19.48 -0.07 -8.68
N TYR A 39 18.86 0.58 -9.67
CA TYR A 39 19.60 1.30 -10.72
C TYR A 39 20.45 2.46 -10.13
N ILE A 40 19.88 3.28 -9.24
CA ILE A 40 20.59 4.36 -8.58
C ILE A 40 21.79 3.83 -7.77
N ALA A 41 21.62 2.71 -7.09
CA ALA A 41 22.65 2.12 -6.23
C ALA A 41 23.78 1.44 -7.02
N THR A 42 23.53 0.98 -8.24
CA THR A 42 24.49 0.18 -9.03
C THR A 42 25.09 0.91 -10.22
N ALA A 43 24.45 1.98 -10.70
CA ALA A 43 24.95 2.74 -11.85
C ALA A 43 26.13 3.66 -11.46
N THR A 44 27.21 3.58 -12.23
CA THR A 44 28.44 4.36 -12.00
C THR A 44 28.42 5.77 -12.65
N ASP A 45 27.52 6.00 -13.62
CA ASP A 45 27.47 7.23 -14.43
C ASP A 45 26.05 7.83 -14.48
N ILE A 46 25.46 8.15 -13.32
CA ILE A 46 24.18 8.87 -13.30
C ILE A 46 24.49 10.37 -13.37
N THR A 47 24.18 10.98 -14.50
CA THR A 47 24.31 12.45 -14.71
C THR A 47 23.07 13.22 -14.28
N ASP A 48 21.90 12.60 -14.24
CA ASP A 48 20.64 13.21 -13.84
C ASP A 48 19.85 12.34 -12.86
N TYR A 49 19.91 12.71 -11.59
CA TYR A 49 19.10 12.08 -10.53
C TYR A 49 17.66 12.62 -10.51
N GLY A 50 17.37 13.74 -11.16
CA GLY A 50 16.06 14.39 -11.12
C GLY A 50 14.95 13.50 -11.63
N PHE A 51 15.18 12.84 -12.77
CA PHE A 51 14.23 11.89 -13.34
C PHE A 51 13.88 10.74 -12.38
N PHE A 52 14.86 10.16 -11.69
CA PHE A 52 14.63 9.06 -10.76
C PHE A 52 13.89 9.51 -9.49
N VAL A 53 14.20 10.71 -8.99
CA VAL A 53 13.48 11.33 -7.87
C VAL A 53 12.01 11.56 -8.25
N GLU A 54 11.75 12.08 -9.44
CA GLU A 54 10.39 12.29 -9.96
C GLU A 54 9.60 10.96 -10.05
N LEU A 55 10.27 9.91 -10.53
CA LEU A 55 9.66 8.57 -10.64
C LEU A 55 9.29 7.97 -9.27
N ILE A 56 10.15 8.15 -8.27
CA ILE A 56 9.88 7.73 -6.89
C ILE A 56 8.73 8.55 -6.29
N GLN A 57 8.74 9.87 -6.49
CA GLN A 57 7.72 10.78 -5.99
C GLN A 57 6.35 10.59 -6.68
N ALA A 58 6.32 10.02 -7.88
CA ALA A 58 5.08 9.66 -8.56
C ALA A 58 4.27 8.58 -7.80
N ASN A 59 4.90 7.81 -6.91
CA ASN A 59 4.18 6.98 -5.95
C ASN A 59 3.69 7.83 -4.77
N THR A 60 2.46 8.29 -4.83
CA THR A 60 1.85 9.13 -3.78
C THR A 60 0.98 8.35 -2.79
N THR A 61 0.81 7.05 -2.97
CA THR A 61 -0.23 6.29 -2.27
C THR A 61 0.27 5.08 -1.50
N VAL A 62 1.27 4.35 -2.03
CA VAL A 62 1.75 3.10 -1.42
C VAL A 62 2.87 3.42 -0.43
N PRO A 63 2.72 3.11 0.87
CA PRO A 63 3.78 3.27 1.84
C PRO A 63 4.88 2.24 1.62
N ILE A 64 6.13 2.70 1.67
CA ILE A 64 7.33 1.89 1.43
C ILE A 64 8.36 2.19 2.51
N ILE A 65 9.08 1.15 2.96
CA ILE A 65 10.28 1.25 3.79
C ILE A 65 11.36 0.38 3.14
N SER A 66 12.56 0.91 2.99
CA SER A 66 13.73 0.12 2.57
C SER A 66 14.68 -0.12 3.74
N THR A 67 15.28 -1.31 3.77
CA THR A 67 16.31 -1.68 4.76
C THR A 67 17.53 -2.28 4.08
N ASP A 68 18.63 -2.26 4.80
CA ASP A 68 19.86 -3.01 4.44
C ASP A 68 19.80 -4.48 4.88
N ASN A 69 20.91 -5.21 4.72
CA ASN A 69 21.07 -6.60 5.16
C ASN A 69 20.90 -6.80 6.67
N GLU A 70 21.19 -5.78 7.47
CA GLU A 70 21.15 -5.81 8.93
C GLU A 70 19.78 -5.38 9.47
N GLY A 71 18.88 -4.94 8.58
CA GLY A 71 17.54 -4.49 8.92
C GLY A 71 17.47 -3.01 9.33
N HIS A 72 18.54 -2.24 9.14
CA HIS A 72 18.50 -0.80 9.39
C HIS A 72 17.66 -0.10 8.31
N ILE A 73 16.78 0.79 8.77
CA ILE A 73 15.91 1.58 7.88
C ILE A 73 16.74 2.64 7.16
N GLY A 74 16.79 2.55 5.83
CA GLY A 74 17.51 3.50 4.99
C GLY A 74 16.62 4.63 4.49
N ALA A 75 15.52 4.27 3.79
CA ALA A 75 14.58 5.25 3.22
C ALA A 75 13.13 4.84 3.48
N HIS A 76 12.25 5.83 3.47
CA HIS A 76 10.80 5.59 3.59
C HIS A 76 10.04 6.55 2.68
N LEU A 77 8.85 6.14 2.26
CA LEU A 77 7.97 6.89 1.37
C LEU A 77 6.50 6.72 1.80
N ASN A 78 5.71 7.80 1.66
CA ASN A 78 4.27 7.81 1.96
C ASN A 78 3.89 7.38 3.40
N LEU A 79 4.75 7.69 4.36
CA LEU A 79 4.47 7.58 5.78
C LEU A 79 4.22 8.96 6.39
N ASP A 80 3.52 9.01 7.51
CA ASP A 80 3.19 10.24 8.22
C ASP A 80 4.47 10.91 8.75
N THR A 81 4.93 11.94 8.05
CA THR A 81 6.17 12.65 8.37
C THR A 81 6.14 13.28 9.76
N ALA A 82 4.98 13.74 10.22
CA ALA A 82 4.85 14.31 11.56
C ALA A 82 5.09 13.24 12.65
N LYS A 83 4.58 12.03 12.43
CA LYS A 83 4.81 10.90 13.34
C LYS A 83 6.25 10.39 13.28
N VAL A 84 6.85 10.36 12.09
CA VAL A 84 8.26 9.97 11.93
C VAL A 84 9.19 10.87 12.75
N VAL A 85 8.91 12.18 12.77
CA VAL A 85 9.71 13.15 13.53
C VAL A 85 9.40 13.10 15.03
N ALA A 86 8.13 12.90 15.42
CA ALA A 86 7.69 12.96 16.80
C ALA A 86 7.96 11.67 17.59
N ASP A 87 8.00 10.51 16.92
CA ASP A 87 8.07 9.19 17.56
C ASP A 87 9.11 8.30 16.86
N SER A 88 10.26 8.13 17.48
CA SER A 88 11.35 7.28 16.99
C SER A 88 10.95 5.80 16.81
N THR A 89 9.88 5.35 17.48
CA THR A 89 9.38 3.96 17.39
C THR A 89 8.38 3.78 16.26
N TYR A 90 7.96 4.86 15.60
CA TYR A 90 6.94 4.80 14.55
C TYR A 90 7.40 4.01 13.32
N LEU A 91 8.59 4.33 12.78
CA LEU A 91 9.14 3.60 11.61
C LEU A 91 9.40 2.13 11.89
N PRO A 92 10.03 1.73 13.01
CA PRO A 92 10.17 0.31 13.36
C PRO A 92 8.82 -0.43 13.44
N ARG A 93 7.80 0.16 14.04
CA ARG A 93 6.45 -0.45 14.08
C ARG A 93 5.84 -0.60 12.69
N CYS A 94 5.95 0.43 11.84
CA CYS A 94 5.49 0.34 10.45
C CYS A 94 6.23 -0.76 9.68
N LEU A 95 7.53 -0.93 9.92
CA LEU A 95 8.32 -1.98 9.29
C LEU A 95 7.85 -3.38 9.72
N GLU A 96 7.60 -3.61 11.01
CA GLU A 96 7.06 -4.90 11.50
C GLU A 96 5.68 -5.19 10.89
N ASP A 97 4.79 -4.20 10.86
CA ASP A 97 3.48 -4.32 10.18
C ASP A 97 3.62 -4.69 8.69
N MET A 98 4.65 -4.16 8.01
CA MET A 98 4.90 -4.45 6.60
C MET A 98 5.51 -5.85 6.40
N LYS A 99 6.35 -6.33 7.32
CA LYS A 99 6.90 -7.70 7.31
C LYS A 99 5.81 -8.75 7.44
N ASP A 100 4.83 -8.49 8.32
CA ASP A 100 3.69 -9.39 8.52
C ASP A 100 2.73 -9.37 7.32
N TYR A 101 2.76 -8.29 6.54
CA TYR A 101 1.85 -8.10 5.41
C TYR A 101 2.27 -8.86 4.16
N ALA A 102 3.54 -8.74 3.73
CA ALA A 102 4.05 -9.35 2.51
C ALA A 102 5.57 -9.57 2.56
N GLU A 103 6.04 -10.53 1.78
CA GLU A 103 7.47 -10.71 1.55
C GLU A 103 8.07 -9.48 0.88
N PRO A 104 9.25 -9.00 1.35
CA PRO A 104 9.92 -7.85 0.76
C PRO A 104 10.44 -8.15 -0.64
N ILE A 105 10.57 -7.11 -1.45
CA ILE A 105 11.29 -7.18 -2.71
C ILE A 105 12.79 -7.09 -2.38
N LYS A 106 13.52 -8.16 -2.67
CA LYS A 106 14.97 -8.26 -2.45
C LYS A 106 15.71 -7.74 -3.67
N LEU A 107 16.62 -6.79 -3.46
CA LEU A 107 17.48 -6.19 -4.48
C LEU A 107 18.94 -6.49 -4.15
N GLU A 108 19.69 -7.02 -5.08
CA GLU A 108 21.13 -7.20 -4.94
C GLU A 108 21.85 -5.96 -5.46
N ILE A 109 22.46 -5.19 -4.56
CA ILE A 109 23.16 -3.94 -4.89
C ILE A 109 24.61 -4.23 -5.31
N SER A 110 25.22 -5.21 -4.66
CA SER A 110 26.58 -5.70 -4.95
C SER A 110 26.68 -7.16 -4.48
N SER A 111 27.76 -7.84 -4.84
CA SER A 111 27.97 -9.23 -4.43
C SER A 111 27.83 -9.41 -2.93
N GLY A 112 26.76 -10.07 -2.49
CA GLY A 112 26.43 -10.30 -1.07
C GLY A 112 25.83 -9.13 -0.31
N ILE A 113 25.60 -7.98 -0.93
CA ILE A 113 24.95 -6.80 -0.34
C ILE A 113 23.55 -6.67 -0.92
N TYR A 114 22.55 -6.77 -0.06
CA TYR A 114 21.15 -6.70 -0.46
C TYR A 114 20.45 -5.52 0.20
N GLN A 115 19.43 -5.01 -0.50
CA GLN A 115 18.46 -4.07 0.03
C GLN A 115 17.09 -4.72 -0.03
N TYR A 116 16.28 -4.53 0.99
CA TYR A 116 14.93 -5.07 1.08
C TYR A 116 13.92 -3.93 1.03
N VAL A 117 12.96 -4.04 0.14
CA VAL A 117 11.90 -3.05 -0.02
C VAL A 117 10.59 -3.64 0.50
N TYR A 118 10.14 -3.15 1.66
CA TYR A 118 8.88 -3.50 2.31
C TYR A 118 7.79 -2.52 1.89
N TYR A 119 6.56 -3.00 1.81
CA TYR A 119 5.42 -2.18 1.46
C TYR A 119 4.14 -2.70 2.12
N LYS A 120 3.11 -1.86 2.16
CA LYS A 120 1.76 -2.21 2.61
C LYS A 120 0.75 -1.60 1.65
N HIS A 121 -0.46 -2.11 1.61
CA HIS A 121 -1.52 -1.51 0.82
C HIS A 121 -1.78 -0.05 1.22
N SER A 122 -2.12 0.75 0.21
CA SER A 122 -2.54 2.13 0.39
C SER A 122 -3.80 2.25 1.24
N ILE A 123 -4.04 3.45 1.77
CA ILE A 123 -5.29 3.80 2.46
C ILE A 123 -6.48 3.58 1.52
N LEU A 124 -6.31 3.87 0.23
CA LEU A 124 -7.37 3.69 -0.78
C LEU A 124 -7.82 2.22 -0.89
N TYR A 125 -6.88 1.28 -0.88
CA TYR A 125 -7.20 -0.15 -0.85
C TYR A 125 -7.99 -0.53 0.39
N GLN A 126 -7.58 -0.05 1.55
CA GLN A 126 -8.29 -0.31 2.81
C GLN A 126 -9.71 0.26 2.79
N GLN A 127 -9.89 1.49 2.31
CA GLN A 127 -11.20 2.13 2.16
C GLN A 127 -12.11 1.31 1.22
N LEU A 128 -11.55 0.78 0.13
CA LEU A 128 -12.29 -0.05 -0.81
C LEU A 128 -12.84 -1.33 -0.15
N LEU A 129 -12.05 -1.96 0.72
CA LEU A 129 -12.49 -3.16 1.47
C LEU A 129 -13.61 -2.84 2.47
N TYR A 130 -13.66 -1.63 3.05
CA TYR A 130 -14.71 -1.23 3.99
C TYR A 130 -16.02 -0.81 3.31
N TYR A 131 -15.97 -0.45 2.04
CA TYR A 131 -17.13 0.06 1.31
C TYR A 131 -18.38 -0.83 1.36
N PRO A 132 -18.31 -2.16 1.16
CA PRO A 132 -19.47 -3.04 1.26
C PRO A 132 -20.11 -3.05 2.65
N TYR A 133 -19.31 -2.95 3.71
CA TYR A 133 -19.82 -2.93 5.09
C TYR A 133 -20.60 -1.65 5.37
N VAL A 134 -20.12 -0.51 4.90
CA VAL A 134 -20.83 0.78 5.00
C VAL A 134 -22.15 0.71 4.24
N GLN A 135 -22.17 0.12 3.05
CA GLN A 135 -23.39 -0.08 2.26
C GLN A 135 -24.40 -0.97 2.98
N LEU A 136 -23.98 -2.09 3.58
CA LEU A 136 -24.83 -2.96 4.38
C LEU A 136 -25.45 -2.23 5.57
N LEU A 137 -24.67 -1.39 6.26
CA LEU A 137 -25.14 -0.59 7.39
C LEU A 137 -26.24 0.38 6.95
N ILE A 138 -26.05 1.07 5.82
CA ILE A 138 -27.05 2.00 5.25
C ILE A 138 -28.34 1.23 4.91
N ILE A 139 -28.25 0.07 4.25
CA ILE A 139 -29.42 -0.74 3.91
C ILE A 139 -30.16 -1.19 5.17
N ALA A 140 -29.44 -1.64 6.20
CA ALA A 140 -30.01 -2.04 7.47
C ALA A 140 -30.76 -0.87 8.16
N ALA A 141 -30.16 0.33 8.14
CA ALA A 141 -30.80 1.52 8.69
C ALA A 141 -32.11 1.86 7.96
N PHE A 142 -32.14 1.79 6.63
CA PHE A 142 -33.37 2.00 5.86
C PHE A 142 -34.44 0.96 6.17
N LEU A 143 -34.06 -0.31 6.34
CA LEU A 143 -35.03 -1.37 6.70
C LEU A 143 -35.64 -1.14 8.10
N ILE A 144 -34.83 -0.71 9.07
CA ILE A 144 -35.32 -0.36 10.41
C ILE A 144 -36.33 0.79 10.35
N VAL A 145 -35.99 1.86 9.63
CA VAL A 145 -36.89 3.00 9.45
C VAL A 145 -38.19 2.58 8.77
N ALA A 146 -38.09 1.80 7.70
CA ALA A 146 -39.28 1.28 7.02
C ALA A 146 -40.18 0.44 7.96
N TYR A 147 -39.56 -0.44 8.78
CA TYR A 147 -40.30 -1.27 9.74
C TYR A 147 -40.97 -0.46 10.85
N THR A 148 -40.37 0.67 11.27
CA THR A 148 -40.96 1.53 12.30
C THR A 148 -42.07 2.46 11.81
N LEU A 149 -42.12 2.71 10.50
CA LEU A 149 -43.12 3.59 9.86
C LEU A 149 -44.35 2.81 9.33
N PHE A 150 -44.25 1.50 9.18
CA PHE A 150 -45.34 0.61 8.73
C PHE A 150 -45.71 -0.46 9.79
#